data_5b4ac92c199bbce709a701ac0438ae0d
#
_entry.id   5b4ac92c199bbce709a701ac0438ae0d
#
_cell.length_a   1.000
_cell.length_b   1.000
_cell.length_c   1.000
_cell.angle_alpha   90.00
_cell.angle_beta   90.00
_cell.angle_gamma   90.00
#
_symmetry.space_group_name_H-M   'P 1'
#
loop_
_entity.id
_entity.type
_entity.pdbx_description
1 polymer ?
#
loop_
_entity_poly.entity_id
_entity_poly.type
_entity_poly.pdbx_seq_one_letter_code
_entity_poly.pdbx_strand_id
1 'polypeptide(L)'
;MWEELPFFYEHIKSVKRKKNIMSGKGKGGRGKGKAKSSGSSSSASKAGLQFPVARLNRYLRKGKYASRVGVGAGVYMGAVLEYLCAEILELAGNAARDNKKARIIPRHIQLAVRNDEELNKLLGTVTIASGGVLPNIHSVLLPKKGKGKSGSASQEF
;
A
#
# COMPACT_ATOMS: atom_id res chain seq x y z
N MET A 1 -15.34 10.88 16.60
CA MET A 1 -15.30 10.07 15.37
C MET A 1 -14.81 10.85 14.14
N TRP A 2 -14.32 12.11 14.30
CA TRP A 2 -13.79 12.97 13.22
C TRP A 2 -12.36 13.45 13.49
N GLU A 3 -11.70 12.95 14.55
CA GLU A 3 -10.36 13.39 14.97
C GLU A 3 -9.20 12.67 14.24
N GLU A 4 -9.47 11.59 13.52
CA GLU A 4 -8.48 10.80 12.78
C GLU A 4 -8.16 11.35 11.36
N LEU A 5 -8.92 12.34 10.88
CA LEU A 5 -8.73 12.94 9.55
C LEU A 5 -7.40 13.69 9.35
N PRO A 6 -6.78 14.33 10.35
CA PRO A 6 -5.50 15.01 10.17
C PRO A 6 -4.35 14.03 9.88
N PHE A 7 -4.37 12.83 10.46
CA PHE A 7 -3.36 11.80 10.22
C PHE A 7 -3.40 11.29 8.77
N PHE A 8 -4.60 11.05 8.24
CA PHE A 8 -4.83 10.67 6.85
C PHE A 8 -4.30 11.72 5.85
N TYR A 9 -4.51 12.99 6.14
CA TYR A 9 -4.08 14.09 5.29
C TYR A 9 -2.55 14.28 5.30
N GLU A 10 -1.91 14.16 6.45
CA GLU A 10 -0.44 14.24 6.59
C GLU A 10 0.26 13.05 5.94
N HIS A 11 -0.30 11.84 6.04
CA HIS A 11 0.24 10.66 5.37
C HIS A 11 0.24 10.82 3.84
N ILE A 12 -0.86 11.31 3.26
CA ILE A 12 -0.93 11.63 1.81
C ILE A 12 0.12 12.66 1.40
N LYS A 13 0.39 13.67 2.23
CA LYS A 13 1.45 14.66 1.98
C LYS A 13 2.84 14.04 2.02
N SER A 14 3.09 13.12 2.94
CA SER A 14 4.37 12.41 3.07
C SER A 14 4.67 11.57 1.84
N VAL A 15 3.70 10.81 1.34
CA VAL A 15 3.80 10.01 0.10
C VAL A 15 4.08 10.91 -1.12
N LYS A 16 3.47 12.11 -1.19
CA LYS A 16 3.73 13.09 -2.25
C LYS A 16 5.16 13.65 -2.20
N ARG A 17 5.73 13.88 -1.02
CA ARG A 17 7.11 14.37 -0.89
C ARG A 17 8.15 13.35 -1.35
N LYS A 18 7.97 12.07 -1.04
CA LYS A 18 8.88 10.99 -1.48
C LYS A 18 8.92 10.82 -3.01
N LYS A 19 7.83 11.15 -3.73
CA LYS A 19 7.74 11.03 -5.20
C LYS A 19 8.55 12.07 -5.99
N ASN A 20 8.79 13.26 -5.44
CA ASN A 20 9.56 14.32 -6.12
C ASN A 20 11.07 14.02 -6.21
N ILE A 21 11.58 13.02 -5.49
CA ILE A 21 13.01 12.66 -5.45
C ILE A 21 13.36 11.62 -6.53
N MET A 22 12.39 10.92 -7.13
CA MET A 22 12.63 9.83 -8.09
C MET A 22 12.28 10.13 -9.56
N SER A 23 11.97 11.38 -9.91
CA SER A 23 11.72 11.74 -11.31
C SER A 23 13.02 12.00 -12.09
N GLY A 24 13.68 10.92 -12.47
CA GLY A 24 14.80 10.92 -13.42
C GLY A 24 14.32 11.27 -14.83
N LYS A 25 14.91 12.31 -15.40
CA LYS A 25 14.64 12.91 -16.70
C LYS A 25 15.05 11.97 -17.85
N GLY A 26 14.09 11.22 -18.40
CA GLY A 26 14.25 10.47 -19.66
C GLY A 26 13.96 11.37 -20.87
N LYS A 27 14.98 11.63 -21.69
CA LYS A 27 14.93 12.41 -22.93
C LYS A 27 14.81 11.44 -24.11
N GLY A 28 13.76 11.57 -24.94
CA GLY A 28 13.77 10.95 -26.27
C GLY A 28 12.39 10.62 -26.82
N GLY A 29 12.05 11.19 -28.01
CA GLY A 29 10.92 10.75 -28.81
C GLY A 29 10.17 11.87 -29.54
N ARG A 30 10.60 12.15 -30.75
CA ARG A 30 9.95 13.05 -31.72
C ARG A 30 8.63 12.45 -32.19
N GLY A 31 7.50 13.02 -31.83
CA GLY A 31 6.15 12.63 -32.28
C GLY A 31 5.32 13.86 -32.59
N LYS A 32 4.83 13.88 -33.85
CA LYS A 32 4.08 14.88 -34.59
C LYS A 32 2.92 15.48 -33.78
N GLY A 33 2.84 16.80 -33.71
CA GLY A 33 1.86 17.56 -32.95
C GLY A 33 0.41 17.27 -33.32
N LYS A 34 -0.36 16.90 -32.33
CA LYS A 34 -1.81 16.95 -32.32
C LYS A 34 -2.21 18.12 -31.41
N ALA A 35 -3.04 19.03 -31.95
CA ALA A 35 -3.47 20.23 -31.26
C ALA A 35 -3.87 19.97 -29.80
N LYS A 36 -3.30 20.75 -28.87
CA LYS A 36 -3.64 20.75 -27.46
C LYS A 36 -5.07 21.25 -27.32
N SER A 37 -6.04 20.34 -27.20
CA SER A 37 -7.34 20.68 -26.62
C SER A 37 -7.07 21.12 -25.18
N SER A 38 -7.62 22.26 -24.78
CA SER A 38 -7.58 22.82 -23.42
C SER A 38 -7.91 21.71 -22.42
N GLY A 39 -6.89 21.20 -21.74
CA GLY A 39 -6.98 20.00 -20.96
C GLY A 39 -7.88 20.19 -19.74
N SER A 40 -9.09 19.66 -19.79
CA SER A 40 -9.88 19.49 -18.58
C SER A 40 -9.11 18.53 -17.66
N SER A 41 -8.68 19.01 -16.49
CA SER A 41 -7.99 18.17 -15.50
C SER A 41 -8.90 17.01 -15.10
N SER A 42 -8.35 15.79 -15.04
CA SER A 42 -9.11 14.58 -14.70
C SER A 42 -9.69 14.68 -13.28
N SER A 43 -10.79 13.97 -13.00
CA SER A 43 -11.36 13.90 -11.65
C SER A 43 -10.35 13.40 -10.63
N ALA A 44 -9.48 12.47 -11.00
CA ALA A 44 -8.39 11.99 -10.15
C ALA A 44 -7.37 13.11 -9.85
N SER A 45 -6.99 13.88 -10.87
CA SER A 45 -6.06 15.01 -10.73
C SER A 45 -6.64 16.11 -9.82
N LYS A 46 -7.94 16.44 -9.98
CA LYS A 46 -8.64 17.41 -9.12
C LYS A 46 -8.68 16.96 -7.66
N ALA A 47 -8.88 15.66 -7.41
CA ALA A 47 -8.88 15.06 -6.09
C ALA A 47 -7.47 14.79 -5.53
N GLY A 48 -6.42 14.99 -6.33
CA GLY A 48 -5.04 14.69 -5.94
C GLY A 48 -4.72 13.20 -5.85
N LEU A 49 -5.56 12.33 -6.42
CA LEU A 49 -5.41 10.88 -6.40
C LEU A 49 -4.59 10.37 -7.57
N GLN A 50 -3.89 9.25 -7.35
CA GLN A 50 -3.19 8.49 -8.38
C GLN A 50 -4.12 7.44 -9.01
N PHE A 51 -5.10 6.94 -8.24
CA PHE A 51 -6.04 5.92 -8.71
C PHE A 51 -7.03 6.50 -9.72
N PRO A 52 -7.43 5.71 -10.72
CA PRO A 52 -8.25 6.18 -11.83
C PRO A 52 -9.72 6.30 -11.44
N VAL A 53 -10.14 7.45 -10.90
CA VAL A 53 -11.53 7.73 -10.45
C VAL A 53 -12.57 7.42 -11.53
N ALA A 54 -12.30 7.78 -12.79
CA ALA A 54 -13.23 7.51 -13.90
C ALA A 54 -13.47 6.01 -14.11
N ARG A 55 -12.44 5.17 -13.96
CA ARG A 55 -12.55 3.71 -14.05
C ARG A 55 -13.35 3.13 -12.89
N LEU A 56 -13.09 3.61 -11.67
CA LEU A 56 -13.84 3.21 -10.48
C LEU A 56 -15.33 3.55 -10.62
N ASN A 57 -15.68 4.75 -11.05
CA ASN A 57 -17.07 5.14 -11.33
C ASN A 57 -17.72 4.22 -12.37
N ARG A 58 -16.99 3.83 -13.41
CA ARG A 58 -17.48 2.89 -14.43
C ARG A 58 -17.77 1.51 -13.83
N TYR A 59 -16.88 0.99 -12.98
CA TYR A 59 -17.06 -0.31 -12.33
C TYR A 59 -18.19 -0.30 -11.32
N LEU A 60 -18.34 0.75 -10.52
CA LEU A 60 -19.44 0.91 -9.59
C LEU A 60 -20.81 0.86 -10.29
N ARG A 61 -20.92 1.53 -11.47
CA ARG A 61 -22.16 1.47 -12.27
C ARG A 61 -22.36 0.11 -12.93
N LYS A 62 -21.29 -0.48 -13.48
CA LYS A 62 -21.37 -1.80 -14.14
C LYS A 62 -21.72 -2.92 -13.16
N GLY A 63 -21.26 -2.82 -11.92
CA GLY A 63 -21.49 -3.82 -10.87
C GLY A 63 -22.94 -3.87 -10.35
N LYS A 64 -23.77 -2.87 -10.72
CA LYS A 64 -25.20 -2.80 -10.32
C LYS A 64 -25.45 -2.93 -8.82
N TYR A 65 -24.53 -2.41 -7.99
CA TYR A 65 -24.65 -2.43 -6.52
C TYR A 65 -25.79 -1.56 -6.02
N ALA A 66 -26.17 -0.53 -6.79
CA ALA A 66 -27.30 0.35 -6.51
C ALA A 66 -27.89 0.88 -7.83
N SER A 67 -29.13 1.36 -7.78
CA SER A 67 -29.81 1.99 -8.92
C SER A 67 -29.12 3.29 -9.36
N ARG A 68 -28.50 4.02 -8.43
CA ARG A 68 -27.82 5.28 -8.68
C ARG A 68 -26.48 5.33 -7.92
N VAL A 69 -25.45 5.88 -8.54
CA VAL A 69 -24.10 6.07 -7.95
C VAL A 69 -23.77 7.55 -7.97
N GLY A 70 -23.52 8.13 -6.82
CA GLY A 70 -23.13 9.53 -6.67
C GLY A 70 -21.77 9.82 -7.30
N VAL A 71 -21.56 11.05 -7.73
CA VAL A 71 -20.29 11.49 -8.38
C VAL A 71 -19.10 11.34 -7.42
N GLY A 72 -19.28 11.61 -6.14
CA GLY A 72 -18.24 11.50 -5.12
C GLY A 72 -17.87 10.06 -4.75
N ALA A 73 -18.73 9.06 -5.04
CA ALA A 73 -18.48 7.68 -4.63
C ALA A 73 -17.19 7.10 -5.22
N GLY A 74 -16.90 7.37 -6.50
CA GLY A 74 -15.67 6.91 -7.13
C GLY A 74 -14.43 7.65 -6.64
N VAL A 75 -14.56 8.89 -6.20
CA VAL A 75 -13.46 9.65 -5.57
C VAL A 75 -13.13 9.06 -4.21
N TYR A 76 -14.16 8.85 -3.38
CA TYR A 76 -14.00 8.25 -2.05
C TYR A 76 -13.41 6.83 -2.13
N MET A 77 -13.96 6.00 -3.01
CA MET A 77 -13.43 4.65 -3.24
C MET A 77 -11.97 4.68 -3.72
N GLY A 78 -11.63 5.62 -4.61
CA GLY A 78 -10.27 5.81 -5.07
C GLY A 78 -9.31 6.19 -3.93
N ALA A 79 -9.75 7.07 -3.04
CA ALA A 79 -8.96 7.49 -1.89
C ALA A 79 -8.72 6.32 -0.90
N VAL A 80 -9.75 5.54 -0.60
CA VAL A 80 -9.64 4.36 0.29
C VAL A 80 -8.69 3.33 -0.29
N LEU A 81 -8.83 2.97 -1.57
CA LEU A 81 -7.95 2.00 -2.23
C LEU A 81 -6.51 2.49 -2.31
N GLU A 82 -6.29 3.77 -2.61
CA GLU A 82 -4.95 4.37 -2.66
C GLU A 82 -4.29 4.32 -1.28
N TYR A 83 -5.03 4.63 -0.23
CA TYR A 83 -4.53 4.58 1.15
C TYR A 83 -4.14 3.15 1.56
N LEU A 84 -5.05 2.18 1.41
CA LEU A 84 -4.77 0.79 1.78
C LEU A 84 -3.58 0.22 1.00
N CYS A 85 -3.49 0.51 -0.29
CA CYS A 85 -2.35 0.08 -1.10
C CYS A 85 -1.04 0.74 -0.65
N ALA A 86 -1.07 2.01 -0.28
CA ALA A 86 0.12 2.72 0.19
C ALA A 86 0.64 2.13 1.50
N GLU A 87 -0.25 1.84 2.45
CA GLU A 87 0.08 1.24 3.74
C GLU A 87 0.70 -0.16 3.57
N ILE A 88 0.01 -1.04 2.85
CA ILE A 88 0.52 -2.39 2.59
C ILE A 88 1.88 -2.34 1.89
N LEU A 89 2.07 -1.45 0.92
CA LEU A 89 3.33 -1.35 0.18
C LEU A 89 4.46 -0.73 1.01
N GLU A 90 4.18 0.17 1.91
CA GLU A 90 5.16 0.73 2.83
C GLU A 90 5.69 -0.37 3.76
N LEU A 91 4.80 -1.12 4.41
CA LEU A 91 5.16 -2.23 5.30
C LEU A 91 5.86 -3.38 4.55
N ALA A 92 5.35 -3.75 3.37
CA ALA A 92 6.00 -4.76 2.53
C ALA A 92 7.36 -4.32 2.02
N GLY A 93 7.55 -3.03 1.74
CA GLY A 93 8.84 -2.45 1.38
C GLY A 93 9.85 -2.50 2.53
N ASN A 94 9.41 -2.27 3.76
CA ASN A 94 10.23 -2.44 4.95
C ASN A 94 10.62 -3.91 5.12
N ALA A 95 9.66 -4.85 5.05
CA ALA A 95 9.93 -6.28 5.11
C ALA A 95 10.91 -6.76 4.03
N ALA A 96 10.81 -6.22 2.80
CA ALA A 96 11.77 -6.53 1.74
C ALA A 96 13.18 -6.03 2.07
N ARG A 97 13.29 -4.82 2.63
CA ARG A 97 14.57 -4.20 3.02
C ARG A 97 15.23 -4.98 4.15
N ASP A 98 14.47 -5.41 5.16
CA ASP A 98 14.97 -6.22 6.27
C ASP A 98 15.50 -7.57 5.77
N ASN A 99 14.85 -8.15 4.78
CA ASN A 99 15.32 -9.35 4.07
C ASN A 99 16.44 -9.07 3.03
N LYS A 100 17.00 -7.86 2.99
CA LYS A 100 18.05 -7.44 2.03
C LYS A 100 17.65 -7.67 0.57
N LYS A 101 16.38 -7.51 0.24
CA LYS A 101 15.81 -7.65 -1.11
C LYS A 101 15.40 -6.30 -1.66
N ALA A 102 15.70 -6.05 -2.93
CA ALA A 102 15.27 -4.85 -3.64
C ALA A 102 13.86 -4.97 -4.26
N ARG A 103 13.33 -6.19 -4.33
CA ARG A 103 12.05 -6.49 -4.98
C ARG A 103 11.04 -6.95 -3.95
N ILE A 104 9.86 -6.34 -3.95
CA ILE A 104 8.71 -6.81 -3.17
C ILE A 104 8.15 -8.06 -3.84
N ILE A 105 7.98 -9.13 -3.06
CA ILE A 105 7.37 -10.39 -3.46
C ILE A 105 6.16 -10.69 -2.55
N PRO A 106 5.26 -11.64 -2.90
CA PRO A 106 4.10 -11.97 -2.07
C PRO A 106 4.45 -12.34 -0.62
N ARG A 107 5.62 -12.92 -0.39
CA ARG A 107 6.13 -13.20 0.96
C ARG A 107 6.26 -11.94 1.81
N HIS A 108 6.75 -10.84 1.24
CA HIS A 108 6.89 -9.57 1.97
C HIS A 108 5.53 -8.95 2.28
N ILE A 109 4.55 -9.09 1.38
CA ILE A 109 3.17 -8.67 1.61
C ILE A 109 2.53 -9.49 2.74
N GLN A 110 2.75 -10.81 2.75
CA GLN A 110 2.26 -11.69 3.81
C GLN A 110 2.84 -11.30 5.17
N LEU A 111 4.15 -11.07 5.25
CA LEU A 111 4.81 -10.63 6.49
C LEU A 111 4.26 -9.29 6.97
N ALA A 112 4.09 -8.31 6.06
CA ALA A 112 3.53 -7.00 6.36
C ALA A 112 2.12 -7.10 6.93
N VAL A 113 1.23 -7.83 6.24
CA VAL A 113 -0.18 -7.97 6.64
C VAL A 113 -0.33 -8.72 7.96
N ARG A 114 0.47 -9.77 8.21
CA ARG A 114 0.33 -10.58 9.42
C ARG A 114 0.98 -9.98 10.66
N ASN A 115 1.98 -9.11 10.49
CA ASN A 115 2.65 -8.42 11.59
C ASN A 115 1.94 -7.12 12.00
N ASP A 116 1.12 -6.54 11.13
CA ASP A 116 0.30 -5.39 11.43
C ASP A 116 -1.05 -5.83 11.99
N GLU A 117 -1.44 -5.30 13.14
CA GLU A 117 -2.65 -5.73 13.85
C GLU A 117 -3.92 -5.36 13.08
N GLU A 118 -3.99 -4.17 12.49
CA GLU A 118 -5.17 -3.68 11.78
C GLU A 118 -5.32 -4.35 10.41
N LEU A 119 -4.24 -4.48 9.66
CA LEU A 119 -4.25 -5.20 8.38
C LEU A 119 -4.54 -6.70 8.59
N ASN A 120 -4.01 -7.30 9.65
CA ASN A 120 -4.31 -8.70 9.96
C ASN A 120 -5.77 -8.89 10.34
N LYS A 121 -6.38 -7.95 11.07
CA LYS A 121 -7.81 -7.97 11.36
C LYS A 121 -8.66 -7.82 10.10
N LEU A 122 -8.27 -6.91 9.19
CA LEU A 122 -8.98 -6.67 7.93
C LEU A 122 -8.87 -7.84 6.96
N LEU A 123 -7.68 -8.44 6.84
CA LEU A 123 -7.33 -9.48 5.87
C LEU A 123 -7.10 -10.86 6.51
N GLY A 124 -7.58 -11.07 7.73
CA GLY A 124 -7.33 -12.29 8.51
C GLY A 124 -7.76 -13.59 7.82
N THR A 125 -8.88 -13.54 7.09
CA THR A 125 -9.43 -14.69 6.36
C THR A 125 -8.91 -14.79 4.92
N VAL A 126 -8.12 -13.82 4.46
CA VAL A 126 -7.61 -13.78 3.08
C VAL A 126 -6.33 -14.60 2.97
N THR A 127 -6.29 -15.49 1.97
CA THR A 127 -5.09 -16.25 1.63
C THR A 127 -4.27 -15.52 0.56
N ILE A 128 -3.01 -15.21 0.88
CA ILE A 128 -2.06 -14.62 -0.06
C ILE A 128 -1.24 -15.74 -0.69
N ALA A 129 -1.47 -16.00 -1.99
CA ALA A 129 -0.76 -17.04 -2.73
C ALA A 129 0.75 -16.76 -2.71
N SER A 130 1.56 -17.81 -2.47
CA SER A 130 3.02 -17.73 -2.31
C SER A 130 3.49 -16.87 -1.11
N GLY A 131 2.60 -16.58 -0.16
CA GLY A 131 2.91 -15.76 1.02
C GLY A 131 3.61 -16.55 2.14
N GLY A 132 3.36 -17.86 2.24
CA GLY A 132 3.82 -18.69 3.36
C GLY A 132 3.12 -18.35 4.68
N VAL A 133 3.74 -18.75 5.77
CA VAL A 133 3.26 -18.51 7.13
C VAL A 133 4.30 -17.71 7.92
N LEU A 134 3.87 -17.08 9.02
CA LEU A 134 4.81 -16.42 9.94
C LEU A 134 5.73 -17.45 10.57
N PRO A 135 7.04 -17.17 10.74
CA PRO A 135 7.94 -17.98 11.53
C PRO A 135 7.43 -18.05 12.97
N ASN A 136 7.16 -19.24 13.47
CA ASN A 136 6.69 -19.45 14.84
C ASN A 136 7.21 -20.78 15.38
N ILE A 137 7.78 -20.76 16.58
CA ILE A 137 8.23 -21.95 17.31
C ILE A 137 7.53 -21.93 18.67
N HIS A 138 6.85 -23.03 19.00
CA HIS A 138 6.24 -23.16 20.31
C HIS A 138 7.30 -23.02 21.41
N SER A 139 7.00 -22.25 22.45
CA SER A 139 7.91 -21.97 23.57
C SER A 139 8.44 -23.25 24.26
N VAL A 140 7.64 -24.31 24.26
CA VAL A 140 8.00 -25.63 24.83
C VAL A 140 9.15 -26.31 24.06
N LEU A 141 9.29 -25.99 22.77
CA LEU A 141 10.32 -26.55 21.90
C LEU A 141 11.61 -25.74 21.89
N LEU A 142 11.59 -24.54 22.49
CA LEU A 142 12.79 -23.73 22.60
C LEU A 142 13.73 -24.30 23.68
N PRO A 143 15.05 -24.28 23.43
CA PRO A 143 16.01 -24.72 24.45
C PRO A 143 15.87 -23.86 25.71
N LYS A 144 15.81 -24.49 26.88
CA LYS A 144 15.82 -23.79 28.17
C LYS A 144 17.10 -22.97 28.27
N LYS A 145 16.98 -21.67 28.55
CA LYS A 145 18.10 -20.75 28.74
C LYS A 145 18.95 -21.27 29.91
N GLY A 146 20.05 -21.95 29.62
CA GLY A 146 21.00 -22.40 30.64
C GLY A 146 21.56 -21.17 31.37
N LYS A 147 21.62 -21.23 32.70
CA LYS A 147 22.37 -20.26 33.53
C LYS A 147 23.84 -20.35 33.12
N GLY A 148 24.29 -19.51 32.18
CA GLY A 148 25.69 -19.52 31.75
C GLY A 148 25.99 -18.42 30.75
N LYS A 149 26.71 -17.41 31.21
CA LYS A 149 27.47 -16.38 30.49
C LYS A 149 26.71 -15.51 29.47
N SER A 150 26.59 -14.24 29.84
CA SER A 150 26.29 -13.11 28.98
C SER A 150 27.20 -13.10 27.73
N GLY A 151 26.64 -13.49 26.60
CA GLY A 151 27.19 -13.31 25.28
C GLY A 151 26.07 -12.69 24.45
N SER A 152 26.19 -11.40 24.19
CA SER A 152 25.35 -10.62 23.32
C SER A 152 25.32 -11.26 21.93
N ALA A 153 24.18 -11.83 21.54
CA ALA A 153 23.85 -12.14 20.16
C ALA A 153 22.36 -11.82 19.98
N SER A 154 22.09 -10.57 19.67
CA SER A 154 20.83 -10.15 19.09
C SER A 154 20.73 -10.78 17.68
N GLN A 155 19.97 -11.87 17.57
CA GLN A 155 19.44 -12.32 16.28
C GLN A 155 18.09 -11.64 16.09
N GLU A 156 18.11 -10.54 15.39
CA GLU A 156 16.91 -9.98 14.76
C GLU A 156 16.54 -10.86 13.56
N PHE A 157 15.34 -11.39 13.59
CA PHE A 157 14.73 -12.08 12.46
C PHE A 157 13.82 -11.12 11.68
#